data_a425bccc82712a5d5c0a87f4dbf7e21c
#
_entry.id   a425bccc82712a5d5c0a87f4dbf7e21c
#
_cell.length_a   1.000
_cell.length_b   1.000
_cell.length_c   1.000
_cell.angle_alpha   90.00
_cell.angle_beta   90.00
_cell.angle_gamma   90.00
#
_symmetry.space_group_name_H-M   'P 1'
#
loop_
_entity.id
_entity.type
_entity.pdbx_description
1 polymer ?
#
loop_
_entity_poly.entity_id
_entity_poly.type
_entity_poly.pdbx_seq_one_letter_code
_entity_poly.pdbx_strand_id
1 'polypeptide(L)' 'MKTKRAMKPYDCFLCKKKINKGEQYARKSVVLGKTTIWAHGDPVPDWAWEEYRSSEPVCNDCANPKQQEEK' A
#
# COMPACT_ATOMS: atom_id res chain seq x y z
N MET A 1 12.08 -2.23 3.59
CA MET A 1 11.45 -2.06 2.27
C MET A 1 12.40 -1.33 1.36
N LYS A 2 12.54 -1.80 0.14
CA LYS A 2 13.44 -1.16 -0.79
C LYS A 2 12.81 0.08 -1.38
N THR A 3 13.64 1.06 -1.64
CA THR A 3 13.17 2.29 -2.29
C THR A 3 13.78 2.40 -3.67
N LYS A 4 13.19 3.23 -4.48
CA LYS A 4 13.70 3.52 -5.80
C LYS A 4 13.47 4.99 -6.10
N ARG A 5 14.11 5.47 -7.15
CA ARG A 5 13.99 6.86 -7.52
C ARG A 5 12.72 7.09 -8.31
N ALA A 6 11.98 8.11 -7.95
CA ALA A 6 10.74 8.43 -8.62
C ALA A 6 11.04 9.00 -10.00
N MET A 7 10.40 8.45 -11.01
CA MET A 7 10.56 8.94 -12.37
C MET A 7 9.59 10.06 -12.68
N LYS A 8 8.62 10.26 -11.82
CA LYS A 8 7.64 11.33 -11.96
C LYS A 8 7.09 11.62 -10.57
N PRO A 9 6.40 12.72 -10.38
CA PRO A 9 5.88 13.03 -9.05
C PRO A 9 4.75 12.10 -8.66
N TYR A 10 4.70 11.78 -7.38
CA TYR A 10 3.65 10.96 -6.79
C TYR A 10 3.20 11.60 -5.49
N ASP A 11 2.11 11.09 -4.94
CA ASP A 11 1.66 11.46 -3.61
C ASP A 11 1.78 10.25 -2.71
N CYS A 12 2.32 10.43 -1.53
CA CYS A 12 2.42 9.33 -0.58
C CYS A 12 1.03 8.87 -0.19
N PHE A 13 0.80 7.57 -0.28
CA PHE A 13 -0.50 7.02 0.04
C PHE A 13 -0.81 7.13 1.53
N LEU A 14 0.22 7.10 2.36
CA LEU A 14 0.01 7.04 3.81
C LEU A 14 -0.05 8.41 4.45
N CYS A 15 0.90 9.28 4.15
CA CYS A 15 0.95 10.57 4.81
C CYS A 15 0.59 11.74 3.91
N LYS A 16 0.31 11.45 2.64
CA LYS A 16 -0.12 12.47 1.68
C LYS A 16 0.96 13.48 1.33
N LYS A 17 2.18 13.21 1.70
CA LYS A 17 3.28 14.09 1.37
C LYS A 17 3.63 13.91 -0.11
N LYS A 18 4.02 15.00 -0.75
CA LYS A 18 4.38 14.93 -2.16
C LYS A 18 5.75 14.30 -2.33
N ILE A 19 5.84 13.40 -3.30
CA ILE A 19 7.10 12.76 -3.67
C ILE A 19 7.50 13.36 -5.01
N ASN A 20 8.56 14.14 -5.02
CA ASN A 20 8.99 14.81 -6.25
C ASN A 20 9.80 13.85 -7.10
N LYS A 21 9.86 14.17 -8.39
CA LYS A 21 10.70 13.41 -9.29
C LYS A 21 12.13 13.40 -8.78
N GLY A 22 12.72 12.23 -8.75
CA GLY A 22 14.09 12.08 -8.28
C GLY A 22 14.20 11.72 -6.81
N GLU A 23 13.12 11.80 -6.06
CA GLU A 23 13.17 11.45 -4.66
C GLU A 23 13.00 9.95 -4.49
N GLN A 24 13.46 9.47 -3.35
CA GLN A 24 13.33 8.07 -3.03
C GLN A 24 11.90 7.77 -2.58
N TYR A 25 11.37 6.67 -3.04
CA TYR A 25 10.06 6.24 -2.62
C TYR A 25 10.00 4.72 -2.73
N ALA A 26 8.98 4.15 -2.14
CA ALA A 26 8.76 2.72 -2.22
C ALA A 26 7.34 2.46 -2.63
N ARG A 27 7.06 1.24 -3.03
CA ARG A 27 5.70 0.85 -3.32
C ARG A 27 5.25 -0.15 -2.28
N LYS A 28 4.05 0.07 -1.80
CA LYS A 28 3.50 -0.78 -0.76
C LYS A 28 2.20 -1.36 -1.26
N SER A 29 2.01 -2.65 -1.02
CA SER A 29 0.77 -3.32 -1.37
C SER A 29 -0.25 -3.01 -0.29
N VAL A 30 -1.38 -2.45 -0.69
CA VAL A 30 -2.43 -2.12 0.26
C VAL A 30 -3.69 -2.86 -0.12
N VAL A 31 -4.44 -3.28 0.88
CA VAL A 31 -5.69 -3.97 0.66
C VAL A 31 -6.77 -2.92 0.48
N LEU A 32 -7.39 -2.94 -0.68
CA LEU A 32 -8.47 -2.00 -0.98
C LEU A 32 -9.81 -2.51 -0.51
N GLY A 33 -9.97 -3.81 -0.46
CA GLY A 33 -11.22 -4.39 -0.01
C GLY A 33 -11.24 -5.87 -0.26
N LYS A 34 -12.39 -6.47 -0.04
CA LYS A 34 -12.57 -7.89 -0.26
C LYS A 34 -13.74 -8.11 -1.19
N THR A 35 -13.68 -9.17 -1.96
CA THR A 35 -14.75 -9.51 -2.87
C THR A 35 -14.92 -11.02 -2.87
N THR A 36 -16.06 -11.48 -3.33
CA THR A 36 -16.31 -12.89 -3.42
C THR A 36 -17.26 -13.16 -4.58
N ILE A 37 -17.12 -14.33 -5.18
CA ILE A 37 -18.05 -14.77 -6.18
C ILE A 37 -19.07 -15.74 -5.60
N TRP A 38 -19.12 -15.82 -4.28
CA TRP A 38 -20.05 -16.70 -3.59
C TRP A 38 -21.46 -16.22 -3.84
N ALA A 39 -22.22 -16.98 -4.59
CA ALA A 39 -23.52 -16.53 -5.07
C ALA A 39 -24.68 -17.22 -4.37
N HIS A 40 -24.41 -17.91 -3.29
CA HIS A 40 -25.47 -18.60 -2.57
C HIS A 40 -26.10 -17.67 -1.55
N GLY A 41 -27.25 -17.99 -1.07
CA GLY A 41 -27.89 -17.19 -0.06
C GLY A 41 -27.31 -17.37 1.32
N ASP A 42 -26.36 -18.25 1.49
CA ASP A 42 -25.78 -18.54 2.78
C ASP A 42 -24.66 -17.55 3.12
N PRO A 43 -24.30 -17.46 4.38
CA PRO A 43 -23.16 -16.61 4.75
C PRO A 43 -21.91 -17.02 4.03
N VAL A 44 -21.11 -16.06 3.65
CA VAL A 44 -19.87 -16.33 2.89
C VAL A 44 -18.82 -16.83 3.88
N PRO A 45 -18.26 -18.04 3.64
CA PRO A 45 -17.21 -18.52 4.51
C PRO A 45 -15.92 -17.73 4.32
N ASP A 46 -15.07 -17.73 5.35
CA ASP A 46 -13.86 -16.94 5.30
C ASP A 46 -12.97 -17.31 4.12
N TRP A 47 -12.93 -18.61 3.77
CA TRP A 47 -12.04 -19.03 2.69
C TRP A 47 -12.53 -18.60 1.32
N ALA A 48 -13.76 -18.12 1.21
CA ALA A 48 -14.30 -17.69 -0.08
C ALA A 48 -14.06 -16.22 -0.36
N TRP A 49 -13.56 -15.47 0.59
CA TRP A 49 -13.27 -14.06 0.38
C TRP A 49 -11.90 -13.91 -0.25
N GLU A 50 -11.80 -12.99 -1.18
CA GLU A 50 -10.53 -12.66 -1.80
C GLU A 50 -10.26 -11.19 -1.59
N GLU A 51 -9.04 -10.88 -1.24
CA GLU A 51 -8.62 -9.49 -1.07
C GLU A 51 -8.09 -8.97 -2.39
N TYR A 52 -8.50 -7.79 -2.77
CA TYR A 52 -7.88 -7.15 -3.91
C TYR A 52 -7.00 -6.01 -3.40
N ARG A 53 -5.84 -5.92 -4.03
CA ARG A 53 -4.80 -5.04 -3.54
C ARG A 53 -4.30 -4.16 -4.65
N SER A 54 -3.70 -3.06 -4.25
CA SER A 54 -3.10 -2.13 -5.20
C SER A 54 -1.71 -1.79 -4.71
N SER A 55 -0.82 -1.50 -5.63
CA SER A 55 0.52 -1.07 -5.29
C SER A 55 0.54 0.44 -5.31
N GLU A 56 0.73 1.05 -4.15
CA GLU A 56 0.67 2.50 -4.02
C GLU A 56 2.02 3.05 -3.61
N PRO A 57 2.38 4.23 -4.10
CA PRO A 57 3.65 4.83 -3.70
C PRO A 57 3.58 5.39 -2.30
N VAL A 58 4.66 5.23 -1.56
CA VAL A 58 4.79 5.81 -0.23
C VAL A 58 6.13 6.48 -0.15
N CYS A 59 6.22 7.56 0.61
CA CYS A 59 7.46 8.29 0.71
C CYS A 59 8.48 7.47 1.50
N ASN A 60 9.74 7.90 1.39
CA ASN A 60 10.81 7.17 2.04
C ASN A 60 10.61 7.09 3.55
N ASP A 61 10.08 8.15 4.16
CA ASP A 61 9.85 8.13 5.60
C ASP A 61 8.81 7.09 5.99
N CYS A 62 7.77 6.93 5.20
CA CYS A 62 6.75 5.93 5.50
C CYS A 62 7.26 4.52 5.17
N ALA A 63 8.11 4.42 4.18
CA ALA A 63 8.64 3.13 3.77
C ALA A 63 9.63 2.58 4.79
N ASN A 64 10.34 3.48 5.48
CA ASN A 64 11.36 3.07 6.43
C ASN A 64 11.16 3.77 7.76
N PRO A 65 10.16 3.34 8.52
CA PRO A 65 9.83 4.01 9.77
C PRO A 65 10.72 3.60 10.92
N LYS A 66 11.97 3.40 10.67
CA LYS A 66 12.84 2.86 11.69
C LYS A 66 13.07 3.80 12.82
N GLN A 67 12.89 5.06 12.59
CA GLN A 67 13.07 6.00 13.67
C GLN A 67 12.00 5.85 14.72
N GLN A 68 11.02 5.05 14.46
CA GLN A 68 10.00 4.83 15.45
C GLN A 68 10.35 3.77 16.44
N GLU A 69 11.41 3.08 16.19
CA GLU A 69 11.77 2.03 17.04
C GLU A 69 12.48 2.44 18.18
N GLU A 70 12.86 3.25 18.30
CA GLU A 70 13.61 3.52 19.33
C GLU A 70 13.26 3.32 20.50
N LYS A 71 13.05 2.77 20.68
CA LYS A 71 12.73 2.37 21.63
C LYS A 71 12.64 1.89 22.14
#